data_13a3bf9f98d77ac4f5f9ca98d6a886d1
#
_entry.id   13a3bf9f98d77ac4f5f9ca98d6a886d1
#
_cell.length_a   1.000
_cell.length_b   1.000
_cell.length_c   1.000
_cell.angle_alpha   90.00
_cell.angle_beta   90.00
_cell.angle_gamma   90.00
#
_symmetry.space_group_name_H-M   'P 1'
#
loop_
_entity.id
_entity.type
_entity.pdbx_description
1 polymer ?
#
loop_
_entity_poly.entity_id
_entity_poly.type
_entity_poly.pdbx_seq_one_letter_code
_entity_poly.pdbx_strand_id
1 'polypeptide(L)'
;MEHSVPSRAGSPASLSFKTTHERKGIIVEKIASFLKRKNIQFSAKRYGIDALGAMAQGLFCSLLVGTILKTLGQQLGVQFLEDVGTYASAMSGPAMAIAIGYALQAPPLVLFSLATVGYAANAIGGAGGPLAVLVIAIVAAEFGKAVSKETKIDILVTPVVTILVGVGLACLIAKPIGDAAMAVGDAVKWATEQQPFLMGILVSVIIGIALTLPISSAAICAALGLTGLAGGAAVAGCCAQMVGFAVMSFKENRWGGLVAQGVGTSMLQMPNIIKNPRIWIPPTLASAITGPLATCLFKLEMNGAPVSSGMGTCGFCGQIGVWTGWVNDVASGAKEAITTFDWLGLALICFVLPAILSLIFCEILRKMGWIRENDLKLDL
;
A
#
# COMPACT_ATOMS: atom_id res chain seq x y z
N MET A 1 -39.33 76.73 -49.61
CA MET A 1 -37.97 76.62 -49.07
C MET A 1 -38.11 76.14 -47.66
N GLU A 2 -38.12 74.83 -47.40
CA GLU A 2 -38.18 74.22 -46.07
C GLU A 2 -36.94 73.41 -45.84
N HIS A 3 -36.16 73.80 -44.86
CA HIS A 3 -34.97 73.08 -44.40
C HIS A 3 -35.39 71.95 -43.46
N SER A 4 -35.26 70.71 -43.83
CA SER A 4 -35.36 69.55 -42.95
C SER A 4 -33.99 69.23 -42.31
N VAL A 5 -33.95 69.27 -40.99
CA VAL A 5 -32.82 68.86 -40.14
C VAL A 5 -32.93 67.39 -39.85
N PRO A 6 -31.90 66.57 -40.02
CA PRO A 6 -31.96 65.15 -39.63
C PRO A 6 -31.62 64.99 -38.12
N SER A 7 -32.56 64.44 -37.39
CA SER A 7 -32.41 64.02 -36.01
C SER A 7 -31.49 62.79 -35.92
N ARG A 8 -30.32 62.98 -35.28
CA ARG A 8 -29.43 61.87 -34.79
C ARG A 8 -29.88 61.46 -33.38
N ALA A 9 -30.70 60.42 -33.31
CA ALA A 9 -30.93 59.71 -32.06
C ALA A 9 -29.84 58.61 -31.92
N GLY A 10 -28.82 58.89 -31.16
CA GLY A 10 -27.82 57.88 -30.73
C GLY A 10 -28.50 56.96 -29.69
N SER A 11 -28.65 55.70 -30.08
CA SER A 11 -29.07 54.66 -29.14
C SER A 11 -28.00 54.44 -28.07
N PRO A 12 -28.29 54.44 -26.76
CA PRO A 12 -27.31 54.11 -25.75
C PRO A 12 -26.96 52.63 -25.84
N ALA A 13 -25.67 52.33 -26.02
CA ALA A 13 -25.14 51.01 -25.92
C ALA A 13 -25.55 50.38 -24.60
N SER A 14 -26.46 49.41 -24.64
CA SER A 14 -26.87 48.60 -23.51
C SER A 14 -25.68 47.81 -23.03
N LEU A 15 -24.97 48.29 -22.02
CA LEU A 15 -24.06 47.51 -21.22
C LEU A 15 -24.88 46.40 -20.53
N SER A 16 -24.95 45.24 -21.19
CA SER A 16 -25.55 44.05 -20.63
C SER A 16 -24.78 43.64 -19.36
N PHE A 17 -25.28 44.02 -18.22
CA PHE A 17 -24.87 43.49 -16.91
C PHE A 17 -25.26 42.00 -16.90
N LYS A 18 -24.33 41.10 -17.29
CA LYS A 18 -24.51 39.68 -17.10
C LYS A 18 -24.81 39.40 -15.64
N THR A 19 -25.95 38.80 -15.35
CA THR A 19 -26.39 38.49 -14.00
C THR A 19 -25.35 37.63 -13.29
N THR A 20 -25.25 37.73 -11.97
CA THR A 20 -24.31 36.95 -11.14
C THR A 20 -24.44 35.44 -11.39
N HIS A 21 -25.62 34.98 -11.78
CA HIS A 21 -25.95 33.59 -12.12
C HIS A 21 -25.33 33.15 -13.46
N GLU A 22 -25.39 33.98 -14.49
CA GLU A 22 -24.76 33.71 -15.80
C GLU A 22 -23.23 33.73 -15.71
N ARG A 23 -22.66 34.65 -14.90
CA ARG A 23 -21.21 34.67 -14.63
C ARG A 23 -20.73 33.40 -13.93
N LYS A 24 -21.50 32.90 -12.94
CA LYS A 24 -21.20 31.61 -12.28
C LYS A 24 -21.27 30.42 -13.26
N GLY A 25 -22.24 30.38 -14.14
CA GLY A 25 -22.38 29.33 -15.15
C GLY A 25 -21.17 29.28 -16.11
N ILE A 26 -20.75 30.46 -16.62
CA ILE A 26 -19.61 30.57 -17.53
C ILE A 26 -18.29 30.19 -16.85
N ILE A 27 -18.09 30.53 -15.58
CA ILE A 27 -16.89 30.16 -14.81
C ILE A 27 -16.83 28.66 -14.59
N VAL A 28 -17.94 28.03 -14.20
CA VAL A 28 -18.04 26.58 -14.00
C VAL A 28 -17.76 25.83 -15.30
N GLU A 29 -18.30 26.28 -16.42
CA GLU A 29 -18.08 25.68 -17.74
C GLU A 29 -16.61 25.79 -18.20
N LYS A 30 -15.98 26.95 -17.96
CA LYS A 30 -14.53 27.15 -18.25
C LYS A 30 -13.65 26.26 -17.37
N ILE A 31 -13.96 26.12 -16.09
CA ILE A 31 -13.22 25.22 -15.18
C ILE A 31 -13.39 23.75 -15.63
N ALA A 32 -14.61 23.33 -15.94
CA ALA A 32 -14.88 21.98 -16.39
C ALA A 32 -14.16 21.64 -17.70
N SER A 33 -14.13 22.57 -18.66
CA SER A 33 -13.39 22.43 -19.93
C SER A 33 -11.87 22.38 -19.71
N PHE A 34 -11.34 23.20 -18.79
CA PHE A 34 -9.93 23.15 -18.39
C PHE A 34 -9.55 21.82 -17.75
N LEU A 35 -10.30 21.35 -16.76
CA LEU A 35 -10.06 20.06 -16.11
C LEU A 35 -10.11 18.89 -17.10
N LYS A 36 -11.08 18.91 -18.01
CA LYS A 36 -11.18 17.92 -19.08
C LYS A 36 -9.96 17.93 -20.01
N ARG A 37 -9.49 19.12 -20.43
CA ARG A 37 -8.30 19.29 -21.26
C ARG A 37 -7.04 18.76 -20.57
N LYS A 38 -6.93 18.94 -19.25
CA LYS A 38 -5.81 18.46 -18.42
C LYS A 38 -5.96 17.03 -17.96
N ASN A 39 -7.03 16.35 -18.34
CA ASN A 39 -7.35 15.00 -17.89
C ASN A 39 -7.41 14.88 -16.33
N ILE A 40 -7.87 15.95 -15.67
CA ILE A 40 -8.10 15.97 -14.23
C ILE A 40 -9.55 15.53 -13.99
N GLN A 41 -9.74 14.39 -13.36
CA GLN A 41 -11.06 13.79 -13.11
C GLN A 41 -11.14 13.36 -11.65
N PHE A 42 -11.94 14.06 -10.86
CA PHE A 42 -12.19 13.70 -9.47
C PHE A 42 -13.12 12.49 -9.40
N SER A 43 -12.54 11.31 -9.26
CA SER A 43 -13.27 10.04 -9.22
C SER A 43 -12.72 9.14 -8.12
N ALA A 44 -13.62 8.62 -7.28
CA ALA A 44 -13.27 7.63 -6.26
C ALA A 44 -12.65 6.37 -6.88
N LYS A 45 -13.10 5.96 -8.07
CA LYS A 45 -12.48 4.85 -8.80
C LYS A 45 -11.03 5.16 -9.15
N ARG A 46 -10.77 6.33 -9.74
CA ARG A 46 -9.44 6.72 -10.21
C ARG A 46 -8.43 6.86 -9.09
N TYR A 47 -8.83 7.48 -7.98
CA TYR A 47 -7.92 7.72 -6.84
C TYR A 47 -7.89 6.56 -5.84
N GLY A 48 -9.03 5.92 -5.58
CA GLY A 48 -9.15 4.85 -4.59
C GLY A 48 -8.91 3.44 -5.15
N ILE A 49 -8.95 3.24 -6.47
CA ILE A 49 -8.76 1.92 -7.08
C ILE A 49 -7.54 1.93 -8.00
N ASP A 50 -7.56 2.77 -9.05
CA ASP A 50 -6.53 2.73 -10.08
C ASP A 50 -5.17 3.23 -9.53
N ALA A 51 -5.15 4.36 -8.81
CA ALA A 51 -3.92 4.88 -8.20
C ALA A 51 -3.39 3.96 -7.09
N LEU A 52 -4.27 3.37 -6.27
CA LEU A 52 -3.86 2.45 -5.21
C LEU A 52 -3.29 1.14 -5.78
N GLY A 53 -3.91 0.60 -6.83
CA GLY A 53 -3.40 -0.57 -7.54
C GLY A 53 -2.03 -0.33 -8.16
N ALA A 54 -1.85 0.81 -8.83
CA ALA A 54 -0.56 1.22 -9.38
C ALA A 54 0.50 1.43 -8.29
N MET A 55 0.13 2.05 -7.16
CA MET A 55 1.02 2.18 -6.00
C MET A 55 1.52 0.82 -5.52
N ALA A 56 0.62 -0.18 -5.39
CA ALA A 56 0.99 -1.52 -4.97
C ALA A 56 1.96 -2.19 -5.95
N GLN A 57 1.80 -1.97 -7.27
CA GLN A 57 2.75 -2.44 -8.29
C GLN A 57 4.10 -1.75 -8.16
N GLY A 58 4.13 -0.42 -7.94
CA GLY A 58 5.37 0.32 -7.70
C GLY A 58 6.11 -0.17 -6.46
N LEU A 59 5.39 -0.45 -5.38
CA LEU A 59 5.93 -1.03 -4.16
C LEU A 59 6.49 -2.43 -4.42
N PHE A 60 5.78 -3.25 -5.19
CA PHE A 60 6.21 -4.60 -5.55
C PHE A 60 7.55 -4.57 -6.30
N CYS A 61 7.64 -3.78 -7.37
CA CYS A 61 8.83 -3.69 -8.22
C CYS A 61 10.08 -3.15 -7.50
N SER A 62 9.92 -2.48 -6.38
CA SER A 62 11.00 -1.85 -5.63
C SER A 62 11.24 -2.52 -4.28
N LEU A 63 10.44 -2.21 -3.27
CA LEU A 63 10.64 -2.70 -1.91
C LEU A 63 10.61 -4.22 -1.82
N LEU A 64 9.61 -4.87 -2.44
CA LEU A 64 9.44 -6.31 -2.27
C LEU A 64 10.50 -7.11 -3.03
N VAL A 65 10.73 -6.80 -4.31
CA VAL A 65 11.82 -7.42 -5.08
C VAL A 65 13.16 -7.12 -4.43
N GLY A 66 13.36 -5.88 -3.96
CA GLY A 66 14.58 -5.48 -3.23
C GLY A 66 14.79 -6.29 -1.95
N THR A 67 13.74 -6.50 -1.16
CA THR A 67 13.80 -7.31 0.06
C THR A 67 14.11 -8.78 -0.26
N ILE A 68 13.51 -9.35 -1.30
CA ILE A 68 13.79 -10.72 -1.74
C ILE A 68 15.27 -10.89 -2.11
N LEU A 69 15.79 -9.97 -2.95
CA LEU A 69 17.21 -10.02 -3.38
C LEU A 69 18.17 -9.85 -2.21
N LYS A 70 17.89 -8.89 -1.31
CA LYS A 70 18.69 -8.66 -0.12
C LYS A 70 18.72 -9.89 0.80
N THR A 71 17.55 -10.49 1.05
CA THR A 71 17.45 -11.69 1.89
C THR A 71 18.19 -12.88 1.27
N LEU A 72 18.07 -13.08 -0.05
CA LEU A 72 18.84 -14.09 -0.77
C LEU A 72 20.35 -13.83 -0.65
N GLY A 73 20.79 -12.58 -0.82
CA GLY A 73 22.18 -12.18 -0.66
C GLY A 73 22.73 -12.54 0.72
N GLN A 74 22.00 -12.20 1.76
CA GLN A 74 22.35 -12.51 3.15
C GLN A 74 22.44 -14.04 3.40
N GLN A 75 21.50 -14.82 2.89
CA GLN A 75 21.51 -16.28 3.09
C GLN A 75 22.59 -17.00 2.26
N LEU A 76 22.92 -16.48 1.08
CA LEU A 76 23.95 -17.07 0.20
C LEU A 76 25.34 -16.48 0.44
N GLY A 77 25.47 -15.44 1.27
CA GLY A 77 26.71 -14.71 1.46
C GLY A 77 27.18 -13.94 0.21
N VAL A 78 26.24 -13.50 -0.65
CA VAL A 78 26.52 -12.81 -1.91
C VAL A 78 26.26 -11.31 -1.74
N GLN A 79 27.31 -10.54 -1.42
CA GLN A 79 27.23 -9.10 -1.18
C GLN A 79 26.56 -8.32 -2.32
N PHE A 80 26.83 -8.71 -3.57
CA PHE A 80 26.22 -8.07 -4.74
C PHE A 80 24.69 -8.09 -4.69
N LEU A 81 24.08 -9.20 -4.27
CA LEU A 81 22.62 -9.29 -4.16
C LEU A 81 22.08 -8.44 -3.00
N GLU A 82 22.81 -8.31 -1.91
CA GLU A 82 22.46 -7.43 -0.80
C GLU A 82 22.45 -5.96 -1.22
N ASP A 83 23.48 -5.54 -1.95
CA ASP A 83 23.63 -4.18 -2.45
C ASP A 83 22.50 -3.84 -3.42
N VAL A 84 22.26 -4.70 -4.42
CA VAL A 84 21.15 -4.55 -5.39
C VAL A 84 19.82 -4.46 -4.67
N GLY A 85 19.56 -5.35 -3.71
CA GLY A 85 18.33 -5.35 -2.92
C GLY A 85 18.17 -4.08 -2.08
N THR A 86 19.25 -3.54 -1.56
CA THR A 86 19.25 -2.28 -0.79
C THR A 86 18.93 -1.08 -1.68
N TYR A 87 19.53 -0.98 -2.86
CA TYR A 87 19.21 0.08 -3.83
C TYR A 87 17.75 0.01 -4.31
N ALA A 88 17.28 -1.19 -4.64
CA ALA A 88 15.89 -1.37 -5.06
C ALA A 88 14.89 -0.95 -3.97
N SER A 89 15.13 -1.37 -2.73
CA SER A 89 14.26 -1.03 -1.58
C SER A 89 14.25 0.47 -1.28
N ALA A 90 15.40 1.15 -1.42
CA ALA A 90 15.51 2.60 -1.24
C ALA A 90 14.66 3.41 -2.22
N MET A 91 14.36 2.85 -3.39
CA MET A 91 13.54 3.48 -4.43
C MET A 91 12.03 3.24 -4.25
N SER A 92 11.58 2.69 -3.14
CA SER A 92 10.15 2.37 -2.93
C SER A 92 9.23 3.58 -3.04
N GLY A 93 9.57 4.70 -2.39
CA GLY A 93 8.80 5.95 -2.49
C GLY A 93 8.71 6.49 -3.92
N PRO A 94 9.85 6.70 -4.60
CA PRO A 94 9.87 7.08 -6.02
C PRO A 94 9.06 6.16 -6.93
N ALA A 95 9.23 4.84 -6.79
CA ALA A 95 8.53 3.87 -7.64
C ALA A 95 7.01 3.91 -7.46
N MET A 96 6.53 4.01 -6.20
CA MET A 96 5.11 4.18 -5.92
C MET A 96 4.55 5.46 -6.53
N ALA A 97 5.22 6.60 -6.36
CA ALA A 97 4.74 7.89 -6.87
C ALA A 97 4.73 7.95 -8.41
N ILE A 98 5.75 7.40 -9.06
CA ILE A 98 5.79 7.28 -10.53
C ILE A 98 4.65 6.38 -11.02
N ALA A 99 4.41 5.23 -10.39
CA ALA A 99 3.33 4.33 -10.76
C ALA A 99 1.94 5.00 -10.61
N ILE A 100 1.71 5.76 -9.53
CA ILE A 100 0.50 6.56 -9.35
C ILE A 100 0.36 7.59 -10.47
N GLY A 101 1.42 8.35 -10.77
CA GLY A 101 1.42 9.34 -11.85
C GLY A 101 1.12 8.72 -13.21
N TYR A 102 1.65 7.53 -13.47
CA TYR A 102 1.37 6.77 -14.70
C TYR A 102 -0.11 6.38 -14.80
N ALA A 103 -0.69 5.83 -13.74
CA ALA A 103 -2.11 5.49 -13.70
C ALA A 103 -3.02 6.71 -13.87
N LEU A 104 -2.59 7.88 -13.34
CA LEU A 104 -3.28 9.16 -13.51
C LEU A 104 -3.00 9.82 -14.88
N GLN A 105 -2.23 9.16 -15.76
CA GLN A 105 -1.86 9.65 -17.08
C GLN A 105 -1.17 11.03 -17.00
N ALA A 106 -0.24 11.16 -16.06
CA ALA A 106 0.56 12.37 -15.90
C ALA A 106 1.53 12.56 -17.09
N PRO A 107 1.74 13.80 -17.57
CA PRO A 107 2.74 14.10 -18.59
C PRO A 107 4.16 13.74 -18.11
N PRO A 108 5.12 13.47 -19.01
CA PRO A 108 6.46 13.01 -18.65
C PRO A 108 7.19 13.87 -17.60
N LEU A 109 7.14 15.20 -17.74
CA LEU A 109 7.79 16.11 -16.77
C LEU A 109 7.19 15.99 -15.36
N VAL A 110 5.87 15.82 -15.27
CA VAL A 110 5.19 15.57 -13.98
C VAL A 110 5.61 14.22 -13.44
N LEU A 111 5.55 13.17 -14.29
CA LEU A 111 5.88 11.81 -13.92
C LEU A 111 7.28 11.68 -13.31
N PHE A 112 8.29 12.29 -13.97
CA PHE A 112 9.67 12.26 -13.48
C PHE A 112 9.85 13.07 -12.18
N SER A 113 9.14 14.19 -12.05
CA SER A 113 9.18 15.02 -10.84
C SER A 113 8.55 14.33 -9.62
N LEU A 114 7.58 13.42 -9.84
CA LEU A 114 6.97 12.63 -8.79
C LEU A 114 7.97 11.69 -8.08
N ALA A 115 9.10 11.36 -8.71
CA ALA A 115 10.16 10.59 -8.03
C ALA A 115 10.64 11.29 -6.75
N THR A 116 10.91 12.60 -6.83
CA THR A 116 11.32 13.42 -5.69
C THR A 116 10.22 13.52 -4.64
N VAL A 117 8.98 13.70 -5.08
CA VAL A 117 7.80 13.77 -4.19
C VAL A 117 7.63 12.46 -3.43
N GLY A 118 7.71 11.33 -4.13
CA GLY A 118 7.58 10.00 -3.52
C GLY A 118 8.69 9.69 -2.53
N TYR A 119 9.94 10.09 -2.84
CA TYR A 119 11.05 9.95 -1.91
C TYR A 119 10.78 10.71 -0.61
N ALA A 120 10.45 11.99 -0.70
CA ALA A 120 10.18 12.83 0.47
C ALA A 120 8.99 12.33 1.29
N ALA A 121 7.86 12.03 0.64
CA ALA A 121 6.65 11.55 1.30
C ALA A 121 6.87 10.22 2.04
N ASN A 122 7.60 9.27 1.43
CA ASN A 122 7.91 7.99 2.05
C ASN A 122 8.88 8.13 3.22
N ALA A 123 9.93 8.93 3.06
CA ALA A 123 10.94 9.14 4.09
C ALA A 123 10.36 9.84 5.33
N ILE A 124 9.55 10.89 5.14
CA ILE A 124 8.91 11.64 6.25
C ILE A 124 7.77 10.82 6.88
N GLY A 125 7.03 10.07 6.07
CA GLY A 125 5.89 9.26 6.52
C GLY A 125 6.26 8.00 7.30
N GLY A 126 7.50 7.54 7.23
CA GLY A 126 7.97 6.37 7.99
C GLY A 126 7.07 5.14 7.82
N ALA A 127 6.47 4.65 8.91
CA ALA A 127 5.54 3.52 8.89
C ALA A 127 4.28 3.78 8.04
N GLY A 128 3.83 5.03 7.97
CA GLY A 128 2.74 5.48 7.09
C GLY A 128 3.20 5.91 5.69
N GLY A 129 4.49 5.70 5.37
CA GLY A 129 5.11 6.16 4.11
C GLY A 129 4.31 5.82 2.86
N PRO A 130 3.90 4.57 2.62
CA PRO A 130 3.11 4.22 1.44
C PRO A 130 1.79 4.99 1.35
N LEU A 131 1.07 5.17 2.46
CA LEU A 131 -0.17 5.94 2.50
C LEU A 131 0.10 7.44 2.25
N ALA A 132 1.17 7.98 2.82
CA ALA A 132 1.60 9.34 2.56
C ALA A 132 1.92 9.55 1.08
N VAL A 133 2.66 8.63 0.45
CA VAL A 133 2.95 8.68 -0.99
C VAL A 133 1.66 8.63 -1.80
N LEU A 134 0.69 7.78 -1.46
CA LEU A 134 -0.58 7.70 -2.19
C LEU A 134 -1.27 9.06 -2.23
N VAL A 135 -1.51 9.66 -1.07
CA VAL A 135 -2.25 10.93 -0.99
C VAL A 135 -1.48 12.08 -1.64
N ILE A 136 -0.19 12.20 -1.33
CA ILE A 136 0.65 13.33 -1.76
C ILE A 136 0.94 13.26 -3.26
N ALA A 137 1.26 12.07 -3.80
CA ALA A 137 1.53 11.91 -5.22
C ALA A 137 0.30 12.17 -6.09
N ILE A 138 -0.91 11.78 -5.64
CA ILE A 138 -2.16 12.13 -6.35
C ILE A 138 -2.29 13.65 -6.46
N VAL A 139 -2.17 14.36 -5.34
CA VAL A 139 -2.31 15.83 -5.33
C VAL A 139 -1.22 16.49 -6.19
N ALA A 140 0.05 16.09 -6.01
CA ALA A 140 1.17 16.64 -6.78
C ALA A 140 1.02 16.37 -8.29
N ALA A 141 0.55 15.17 -8.67
CA ALA A 141 0.28 14.83 -10.06
C ALA A 141 -0.80 15.70 -10.68
N GLU A 142 -1.92 15.92 -9.97
CA GLU A 142 -3.01 16.73 -10.51
C GLU A 142 -2.62 18.21 -10.61
N PHE A 143 -1.87 18.76 -9.65
CA PHE A 143 -1.31 20.12 -9.75
C PHE A 143 -0.29 20.22 -10.89
N GLY A 144 0.61 19.25 -11.03
CA GLY A 144 1.56 19.22 -12.14
C GLY A 144 0.87 19.17 -13.50
N LYS A 145 -0.19 18.37 -13.65
CA LYS A 145 -1.02 18.31 -14.87
C LYS A 145 -1.70 19.65 -15.15
N ALA A 146 -2.19 20.35 -14.12
CA ALA A 146 -2.84 21.63 -14.27
C ALA A 146 -1.91 22.68 -14.88
N VAL A 147 -0.64 22.73 -14.50
CA VAL A 147 0.33 23.71 -14.99
C VAL A 147 1.07 23.26 -16.26
N SER A 148 1.13 21.98 -16.53
CA SER A 148 1.87 21.43 -17.69
C SER A 148 1.37 22.02 -19.01
N LYS A 149 2.32 22.49 -19.85
CA LYS A 149 2.08 23.12 -21.16
C LYS A 149 1.24 24.40 -21.13
N GLU A 150 1.18 25.11 -19.99
CA GLU A 150 0.52 26.41 -19.89
C GLU A 150 1.51 27.58 -20.07
N THR A 151 2.81 27.33 -19.98
CA THR A 151 3.85 28.36 -20.10
C THR A 151 4.85 28.02 -21.20
N LYS A 152 5.53 29.05 -21.73
CA LYS A 152 6.61 28.89 -22.73
C LYS A 152 7.86 28.20 -22.14
N ILE A 153 8.03 28.25 -20.82
CA ILE A 153 9.14 27.66 -20.08
C ILE A 153 8.67 26.41 -19.26
N ASP A 154 7.79 25.62 -19.88
CA ASP A 154 7.15 24.45 -19.24
C ASP A 154 8.15 23.47 -18.64
N ILE A 155 9.30 23.29 -19.31
CA ILE A 155 10.38 22.41 -18.84
C ILE A 155 10.89 22.74 -17.43
N LEU A 156 10.74 23.98 -16.99
CA LEU A 156 11.13 24.43 -15.66
C LEU A 156 9.90 24.55 -14.73
N VAL A 157 8.82 25.17 -15.22
CA VAL A 157 7.64 25.48 -14.39
C VAL A 157 6.94 24.22 -13.91
N THR A 158 6.72 23.26 -14.79
CA THR A 158 6.01 22.01 -14.44
C THR A 158 6.76 21.19 -13.38
N PRO A 159 8.07 20.89 -13.49
CA PRO A 159 8.80 20.21 -12.43
C PRO A 159 8.83 20.99 -11.10
N VAL A 160 9.11 22.30 -11.16
CA VAL A 160 9.18 23.14 -9.94
C VAL A 160 7.85 23.12 -9.20
N VAL A 161 6.73 23.33 -9.88
CA VAL A 161 5.40 23.31 -9.24
C VAL A 161 5.09 21.92 -8.68
N THR A 162 5.33 20.86 -9.44
CA THR A 162 5.06 19.49 -8.99
C THR A 162 5.87 19.16 -7.73
N ILE A 163 7.16 19.48 -7.71
CA ILE A 163 8.05 19.20 -6.58
C ILE A 163 7.67 20.07 -5.38
N LEU A 164 7.50 21.39 -5.56
CA LEU A 164 7.19 22.30 -4.44
C LEU A 164 5.84 21.96 -3.79
N VAL A 165 4.81 21.69 -4.58
CA VAL A 165 3.51 21.28 -4.06
C VAL A 165 3.62 19.93 -3.37
N GLY A 166 4.25 18.94 -4.00
CA GLY A 166 4.36 17.60 -3.45
C GLY A 166 5.22 17.52 -2.20
N VAL A 167 6.43 18.07 -2.22
CA VAL A 167 7.33 18.09 -1.05
C VAL A 167 6.80 19.01 0.05
N GLY A 168 6.24 20.17 -0.30
CA GLY A 168 5.59 21.04 0.67
C GLY A 168 4.44 20.36 1.40
N LEU A 169 3.60 19.62 0.66
CA LEU A 169 2.54 18.81 1.24
C LEU A 169 3.11 17.66 2.09
N ALA A 170 4.20 17.03 1.66
CA ALA A 170 4.87 15.99 2.44
C ALA A 170 5.35 16.50 3.80
N CYS A 171 5.96 17.69 3.84
CA CYS A 171 6.37 18.32 5.09
C CYS A 171 5.20 18.64 6.03
N LEU A 172 4.00 18.89 5.49
CA LEU A 172 2.82 19.22 6.28
C LEU A 172 2.06 18.01 6.80
N ILE A 173 1.83 16.99 5.96
CA ILE A 173 0.91 15.89 6.29
C ILE A 173 1.54 14.50 6.36
N ALA A 174 2.76 14.27 5.83
CA ALA A 174 3.34 12.93 5.84
C ALA A 174 3.64 12.44 7.26
N LYS A 175 4.14 13.30 8.16
CA LYS A 175 4.37 12.96 9.56
C LYS A 175 3.06 12.60 10.29
N PRO A 176 1.98 13.40 10.28
CA PRO A 176 0.69 13.00 10.86
C PRO A 176 0.16 11.66 10.32
N ILE A 177 0.34 11.37 9.03
CA ILE A 177 -0.03 10.06 8.45
C ILE A 177 0.85 8.94 9.04
N GLY A 178 2.14 9.20 9.23
CA GLY A 178 3.07 8.29 9.90
C GLY A 178 2.66 8.01 11.35
N ASP A 179 2.35 9.05 12.10
CA ASP A 179 1.91 8.95 13.49
C ASP A 179 0.59 8.16 13.60
N ALA A 180 -0.35 8.36 12.67
CA ALA A 180 -1.59 7.57 12.61
C ALA A 180 -1.32 6.09 12.29
N ALA A 181 -0.33 5.78 11.44
CA ALA A 181 0.08 4.39 11.21
C ALA A 181 0.73 3.78 12.46
N MET A 182 1.48 4.56 13.25
CA MET A 182 2.05 4.12 14.53
C MET A 182 1.00 3.86 15.60
N ALA A 183 -0.19 4.47 15.55
CA ALA A 183 -1.30 4.13 16.46
C ALA A 183 -1.74 2.66 16.32
N VAL A 184 -1.55 2.04 15.15
CA VAL A 184 -1.70 0.57 14.99
C VAL A 184 -0.67 -0.15 15.86
N GLY A 185 0.55 0.37 15.95
CA GLY A 185 1.60 -0.13 16.83
C GLY A 185 1.20 -0.10 18.32
N ASP A 186 0.55 0.97 18.77
CA ASP A 186 0.06 1.07 20.15
C ASP A 186 -1.00 0.01 20.44
N ALA A 187 -1.89 -0.27 19.49
CA ALA A 187 -2.85 -1.36 19.60
C ALA A 187 -2.16 -2.74 19.68
N VAL A 188 -1.10 -2.94 18.90
CA VAL A 188 -0.28 -4.17 18.96
C VAL A 188 0.41 -4.28 20.32
N LYS A 189 1.01 -3.20 20.82
CA LYS A 189 1.66 -3.17 22.14
C LYS A 189 0.67 -3.57 23.24
N TRP A 190 -0.52 -2.98 23.24
CA TRP A 190 -1.58 -3.39 24.16
C TRP A 190 -1.95 -4.88 24.00
N ALA A 191 -2.03 -5.38 22.76
CA ALA A 191 -2.35 -6.77 22.49
C ALA A 191 -1.26 -7.74 23.00
N THR A 192 0.01 -7.34 23.02
CA THR A 192 1.11 -8.19 23.53
C THR A 192 1.08 -8.39 25.04
N GLU A 193 0.39 -7.54 25.77
CA GLU A 193 0.22 -7.64 27.23
C GLU A 193 -0.86 -8.67 27.62
N GLN A 194 -1.62 -9.20 26.65
CA GLN A 194 -2.69 -10.15 26.91
C GLN A 194 -2.15 -11.58 27.08
N GLN A 195 -3.03 -12.48 27.56
CA GLN A 195 -2.70 -13.90 27.63
C GLN A 195 -2.37 -14.47 26.23
N PRO A 196 -1.48 -15.48 26.12
CA PRO A 196 -0.98 -15.98 24.84
C PRO A 196 -2.04 -16.33 23.79
N PHE A 197 -3.18 -16.85 24.23
CA PHE A 197 -4.31 -17.17 23.34
C PHE A 197 -4.91 -15.90 22.74
N LEU A 198 -5.26 -14.93 23.57
CA LEU A 198 -5.86 -13.67 23.14
C LEU A 198 -4.86 -12.79 22.38
N MET A 199 -3.62 -12.73 22.87
CA MET A 199 -2.50 -12.10 22.18
C MET A 199 -2.33 -12.68 20.76
N GLY A 200 -2.35 -14.02 20.64
CA GLY A 200 -2.26 -14.71 19.36
C GLY A 200 -3.33 -14.25 18.37
N ILE A 201 -4.59 -14.13 18.79
CA ILE A 201 -5.68 -13.63 17.96
C ILE A 201 -5.44 -12.16 17.58
N LEU A 202 -5.24 -11.29 18.58
CA LEU A 202 -5.19 -9.85 18.38
C LEU A 202 -4.00 -9.43 17.53
N VAL A 203 -2.79 -9.90 17.85
CA VAL A 203 -1.57 -9.53 17.13
C VAL A 203 -1.62 -10.07 15.69
N SER A 204 -2.03 -11.32 15.49
CA SER A 204 -2.11 -11.89 14.15
C SER A 204 -3.12 -11.17 13.26
N VAL A 205 -4.28 -10.82 13.79
CA VAL A 205 -5.31 -10.08 13.03
C VAL A 205 -4.86 -8.65 12.76
N ILE A 206 -4.38 -7.91 13.77
CA ILE A 206 -3.99 -6.51 13.59
C ILE A 206 -2.83 -6.38 12.62
N ILE A 207 -1.74 -7.15 12.80
CA ILE A 207 -0.58 -7.08 11.91
C ILE A 207 -0.88 -7.67 10.52
N GLY A 208 -1.69 -8.73 10.44
CA GLY A 208 -2.15 -9.26 9.17
C GLY A 208 -2.94 -8.23 8.35
N ILE A 209 -3.88 -7.53 8.98
CA ILE A 209 -4.62 -6.43 8.36
C ILE A 209 -3.67 -5.29 7.98
N ALA A 210 -2.74 -4.90 8.87
CA ALA A 210 -1.76 -3.85 8.61
C ALA A 210 -0.88 -4.15 7.39
N LEU A 211 -0.49 -5.41 7.17
CA LEU A 211 0.27 -5.83 5.99
C LEU A 211 -0.50 -5.60 4.68
N THR A 212 -1.82 -5.79 4.71
CA THR A 212 -2.65 -5.63 3.51
C THR A 212 -3.00 -4.16 3.25
N LEU A 213 -3.06 -3.33 4.30
CA LEU A 213 -3.25 -1.89 4.20
C LEU A 213 -2.04 -1.18 3.56
N PRO A 214 -2.22 0.02 3.01
CA PRO A 214 -1.12 0.84 2.48
C PRO A 214 -0.28 1.49 3.60
N ILE A 215 0.15 0.68 4.56
CA ILE A 215 1.06 1.04 5.65
C ILE A 215 2.18 -0.01 5.76
N SER A 216 3.27 0.33 6.41
CA SER A 216 4.40 -0.59 6.56
C SER A 216 4.31 -1.37 7.87
N SER A 217 3.67 -2.56 7.83
CA SER A 217 3.66 -3.50 8.96
C SER A 217 5.08 -3.86 9.44
N ALA A 218 6.01 -4.00 8.51
CA ALA A 218 7.43 -4.24 8.80
C ALA A 218 8.06 -3.11 9.62
N ALA A 219 7.79 -1.84 9.25
CA ALA A 219 8.28 -0.68 10.00
C ALA A 219 7.62 -0.58 11.40
N ILE A 220 6.33 -0.91 11.51
CA ILE A 220 5.63 -0.97 12.79
C ILE A 220 6.28 -2.03 13.70
N CYS A 221 6.46 -3.25 13.20
CA CYS A 221 7.08 -4.33 13.97
C CYS A 221 8.52 -4.01 14.38
N ALA A 222 9.30 -3.37 13.49
CA ALA A 222 10.66 -2.93 13.79
C ALA A 222 10.69 -1.85 14.89
N ALA A 223 9.80 -0.85 14.82
CA ALA A 223 9.72 0.22 15.80
C ALA A 223 9.29 -0.27 17.19
N LEU A 224 8.46 -1.32 17.24
CA LEU A 224 8.03 -1.97 18.49
C LEU A 224 9.04 -2.99 19.03
N GLY A 225 10.06 -3.35 18.25
CA GLY A 225 10.95 -4.47 18.61
C GLY A 225 10.20 -5.80 18.71
N LEU A 226 9.19 -6.03 17.87
CA LEU A 226 8.24 -7.15 18.01
C LEU A 226 8.92 -8.49 17.72
N THR A 227 9.22 -9.25 18.76
CA THR A 227 9.89 -10.57 18.73
C THR A 227 9.16 -11.58 19.60
N GLY A 228 9.74 -12.75 19.81
CA GLY A 228 9.18 -13.82 20.66
C GLY A 228 7.86 -14.36 20.13
N LEU A 229 6.98 -14.77 21.04
CA LEU A 229 5.65 -15.30 20.71
C LEU A 229 4.76 -14.28 19.98
N ALA A 230 4.84 -12.99 20.35
CA ALA A 230 4.09 -11.94 19.68
C ALA A 230 4.58 -11.74 18.24
N GLY A 231 5.90 -11.82 18.02
CA GLY A 231 6.50 -11.85 16.68
C GLY A 231 6.02 -13.05 15.86
N GLY A 232 5.95 -14.23 16.47
CA GLY A 232 5.41 -15.44 15.83
C GLY A 232 3.92 -15.31 15.45
N ALA A 233 3.10 -14.71 16.33
CA ALA A 233 1.70 -14.39 16.03
C ALA A 233 1.57 -13.42 14.85
N ALA A 234 2.43 -12.39 14.80
CA ALA A 234 2.46 -11.44 13.68
C ALA A 234 2.82 -12.12 12.36
N VAL A 235 3.84 -12.99 12.35
CA VAL A 235 4.19 -13.82 11.17
C VAL A 235 3.00 -14.66 10.73
N ALA A 236 2.32 -15.34 11.66
CA ALA A 236 1.14 -16.16 11.36
C ALA A 236 0.03 -15.34 10.68
N GLY A 237 -0.27 -14.16 11.21
CA GLY A 237 -1.27 -13.25 10.64
C GLY A 237 -0.90 -12.74 9.25
N CYS A 238 0.35 -12.33 9.06
CA CYS A 238 0.87 -11.91 7.76
C CYS A 238 0.80 -13.04 6.73
N CYS A 239 1.22 -14.26 7.11
CA CYS A 239 1.12 -15.44 6.24
C CYS A 239 -0.32 -15.77 5.88
N ALA A 240 -1.25 -15.65 6.84
CA ALA A 240 -2.66 -15.89 6.58
C ALA A 240 -3.24 -14.92 5.55
N GLN A 241 -2.87 -13.66 5.59
CA GLN A 241 -3.29 -12.68 4.58
C GLN A 241 -2.68 -13.00 3.21
N MET A 242 -1.37 -13.23 3.15
CA MET A 242 -0.66 -13.43 1.88
C MET A 242 -1.04 -14.74 1.21
N VAL A 243 -0.87 -15.86 1.92
CA VAL A 243 -1.21 -17.20 1.39
C VAL A 243 -2.71 -17.34 1.19
N GLY A 244 -3.52 -16.76 2.11
CA GLY A 244 -4.97 -16.77 1.98
C GLY A 244 -5.44 -16.12 0.69
N PHE A 245 -5.06 -14.88 0.43
CA PHE A 245 -5.42 -14.21 -0.84
C PHE A 245 -4.82 -14.89 -2.07
N ALA A 246 -3.60 -15.41 -1.98
CA ALA A 246 -2.95 -16.12 -3.08
C ALA A 246 -3.77 -17.34 -3.52
N VAL A 247 -4.21 -18.18 -2.58
CA VAL A 247 -4.96 -19.42 -2.91
C VAL A 247 -6.42 -19.13 -3.24
N MET A 248 -7.09 -18.21 -2.52
CA MET A 248 -8.48 -17.82 -2.79
C MET A 248 -8.67 -17.29 -4.21
N SER A 249 -7.70 -16.53 -4.70
CA SER A 249 -7.75 -15.88 -6.01
C SER A 249 -7.14 -16.72 -7.13
N PHE A 250 -6.77 -17.97 -6.88
CA PHE A 250 -6.10 -18.81 -7.86
C PHE A 250 -6.95 -19.07 -9.11
N LYS A 251 -8.27 -19.16 -8.97
CA LYS A 251 -9.18 -19.33 -10.10
C LYS A 251 -9.11 -18.17 -11.09
N GLU A 252 -8.99 -16.94 -10.57
CA GLU A 252 -8.95 -15.69 -11.34
C GLU A 252 -7.54 -15.34 -11.85
N ASN A 253 -6.51 -15.55 -11.01
CA ASN A 253 -5.17 -14.99 -11.24
C ASN A 253 -4.09 -16.03 -11.55
N ARG A 254 -4.42 -17.33 -11.44
CA ARG A 254 -3.52 -18.45 -11.71
C ARG A 254 -2.15 -18.30 -10.97
N TRP A 255 -1.09 -18.86 -11.57
CA TRP A 255 0.24 -18.86 -10.96
C TRP A 255 0.85 -17.47 -10.77
N GLY A 256 0.61 -16.55 -11.70
CA GLY A 256 1.08 -15.17 -11.56
C GLY A 256 0.55 -14.50 -10.30
N GLY A 257 -0.76 -14.57 -10.07
CA GLY A 257 -1.37 -14.02 -8.87
C GLY A 257 -1.01 -14.77 -7.58
N LEU A 258 -0.84 -16.10 -7.66
CA LEU A 258 -0.40 -16.91 -6.52
C LEU A 258 0.99 -16.48 -6.04
N VAL A 259 1.94 -16.31 -6.94
CA VAL A 259 3.31 -15.89 -6.60
C VAL A 259 3.33 -14.43 -6.17
N ALA A 260 2.66 -13.53 -6.92
CA ALA A 260 2.65 -12.10 -6.61
C ALA A 260 2.07 -11.81 -5.21
N GLN A 261 1.05 -12.53 -4.78
CA GLN A 261 0.46 -12.36 -3.46
C GLN A 261 1.14 -13.22 -2.39
N GLY A 262 1.43 -14.49 -2.70
CA GLY A 262 1.97 -15.45 -1.74
C GLY A 262 3.42 -15.17 -1.35
N VAL A 263 4.23 -14.66 -2.27
CA VAL A 263 5.66 -14.32 -2.04
C VAL A 263 5.90 -12.82 -2.07
N GLY A 264 5.03 -12.06 -2.73
CA GLY A 264 5.10 -10.60 -2.82
C GLY A 264 4.32 -9.90 -1.72
N THR A 265 3.03 -9.59 -1.97
CA THR A 265 2.19 -8.89 -0.98
C THR A 265 0.69 -9.08 -1.22
N SER A 266 -0.07 -9.18 -0.12
CA SER A 266 -1.55 -9.14 -0.14
C SER A 266 -2.11 -7.74 -0.47
N MET A 267 -1.30 -6.67 -0.38
CA MET A 267 -1.73 -5.29 -0.70
C MET A 267 -2.25 -5.16 -2.15
N LEU A 268 -1.83 -6.03 -3.07
CA LEU A 268 -2.36 -6.09 -4.43
C LEU A 268 -3.89 -6.26 -4.48
N GLN A 269 -4.49 -6.82 -3.44
CA GLN A 269 -5.96 -6.96 -3.33
C GLN A 269 -6.66 -5.72 -2.79
N MET A 270 -5.95 -4.66 -2.36
CA MET A 270 -6.59 -3.46 -1.81
C MET A 270 -7.61 -2.80 -2.75
N PRO A 271 -7.36 -2.67 -4.07
CA PRO A 271 -8.37 -2.16 -4.98
C PRO A 271 -9.65 -3.00 -5.00
N ASN A 272 -9.53 -4.32 -4.86
CA ASN A 272 -10.66 -5.24 -4.80
C ASN A 272 -11.36 -5.21 -3.44
N ILE A 273 -10.61 -5.08 -2.34
CA ILE A 273 -11.16 -4.90 -0.99
C ILE A 273 -12.02 -3.63 -0.90
N ILE A 274 -11.60 -2.53 -1.53
CA ILE A 274 -12.40 -1.30 -1.62
C ILE A 274 -13.72 -1.53 -2.37
N LYS A 275 -13.69 -2.35 -3.44
CA LYS A 275 -14.89 -2.70 -4.22
C LYS A 275 -15.83 -3.63 -3.44
N ASN A 276 -15.26 -4.64 -2.79
CA ASN A 276 -15.98 -5.63 -1.98
C ASN A 276 -15.20 -5.99 -0.70
N PRO A 277 -15.44 -5.30 0.44
CA PRO A 277 -14.72 -5.57 1.69
C PRO A 277 -14.87 -6.99 2.22
N ARG A 278 -15.90 -7.72 1.78
CA ARG A 278 -16.17 -9.09 2.24
C ARG A 278 -15.10 -10.10 1.83
N ILE A 279 -14.32 -9.80 0.78
CA ILE A 279 -13.19 -10.65 0.37
C ILE A 279 -12.06 -10.69 1.40
N TRP A 280 -12.03 -9.73 2.33
CA TRP A 280 -11.04 -9.69 3.40
C TRP A 280 -11.37 -10.60 4.59
N ILE A 281 -12.62 -11.03 4.73
CA ILE A 281 -13.09 -11.85 5.84
C ILE A 281 -12.36 -13.21 5.93
N PRO A 282 -12.22 -14.01 4.83
CA PRO A 282 -11.60 -15.32 4.90
C PRO A 282 -10.16 -15.30 5.44
N PRO A 283 -9.21 -14.51 4.90
CA PRO A 283 -7.85 -14.50 5.42
C PRO A 283 -7.76 -13.89 6.82
N THR A 284 -8.65 -12.97 7.19
CA THR A 284 -8.71 -12.40 8.54
C THR A 284 -9.18 -13.45 9.56
N LEU A 285 -10.19 -14.25 9.24
CA LEU A 285 -10.61 -15.38 10.08
C LEU A 285 -9.50 -16.44 10.17
N ALA A 286 -8.81 -16.72 9.07
CA ALA A 286 -7.64 -17.61 9.11
C ALA A 286 -6.56 -17.07 10.03
N SER A 287 -6.26 -15.75 10.02
CA SER A 287 -5.33 -15.10 10.95
C SER A 287 -5.75 -15.32 12.41
N ALA A 288 -7.04 -15.11 12.72
CA ALA A 288 -7.57 -15.28 14.06
C ALA A 288 -7.45 -16.73 14.60
N ILE A 289 -7.38 -17.72 13.72
CA ILE A 289 -7.19 -19.13 14.08
C ILE A 289 -5.71 -19.48 14.14
N THR A 290 -4.92 -19.08 13.16
CA THR A 290 -3.49 -19.44 13.09
C THR A 290 -2.66 -18.74 14.15
N GLY A 291 -3.05 -17.54 14.58
CA GLY A 291 -2.38 -16.81 15.66
C GLY A 291 -2.32 -17.59 16.98
N PRO A 292 -3.45 -17.98 17.57
CA PRO A 292 -3.46 -18.81 18.78
C PRO A 292 -2.77 -20.18 18.63
N LEU A 293 -2.86 -20.79 17.46
CA LEU A 293 -2.14 -22.04 17.20
C LEU A 293 -0.63 -21.80 17.21
N ALA A 294 -0.17 -20.68 16.66
CA ALA A 294 1.24 -20.28 16.71
C ALA A 294 1.72 -20.05 18.14
N THR A 295 0.92 -19.33 18.97
CA THR A 295 1.36 -18.94 20.32
C THR A 295 1.17 -20.04 21.36
N CYS A 296 0.07 -20.80 21.33
CA CYS A 296 -0.28 -21.76 22.38
C CYS A 296 0.15 -23.18 22.04
N LEU A 297 0.01 -23.63 20.78
CA LEU A 297 0.28 -25.01 20.38
C LEU A 297 1.73 -25.19 19.95
N PHE A 298 2.16 -24.44 18.93
CA PHE A 298 3.49 -24.59 18.35
C PHE A 298 4.55 -23.75 19.05
N LYS A 299 4.15 -22.79 19.88
CA LYS A 299 5.05 -21.82 20.54
C LYS A 299 6.06 -21.26 19.53
N LEU A 300 5.53 -20.85 18.38
CA LEU A 300 6.32 -20.33 17.28
C LEU A 300 6.86 -18.96 17.67
N GLU A 301 8.12 -18.90 18.08
CA GLU A 301 8.81 -17.65 18.41
C GLU A 301 9.56 -17.11 17.20
N MET A 302 9.43 -15.80 16.97
CA MET A 302 10.21 -15.08 15.99
C MET A 302 11.26 -14.24 16.71
N ASN A 303 12.45 -14.82 16.94
CA ASN A 303 13.59 -14.18 17.62
C ASN A 303 14.66 -13.68 16.64
N GLY A 304 14.35 -13.58 15.37
CA GLY A 304 15.17 -12.90 14.36
C GLY A 304 15.00 -11.39 14.39
N ALA A 305 15.29 -10.72 13.27
CA ALA A 305 15.12 -9.28 13.15
C ALA A 305 13.63 -8.88 13.29
N PRO A 306 13.26 -7.91 14.16
CA PRO A 306 11.87 -7.52 14.40
C PRO A 306 11.07 -7.14 13.15
N VAL A 307 11.75 -6.61 12.13
CA VAL A 307 11.14 -6.28 10.82
C VAL A 307 10.49 -7.51 10.17
N SER A 308 11.06 -8.70 10.38
CA SER A 308 10.56 -9.96 9.80
C SER A 308 9.20 -10.37 10.34
N SER A 309 8.85 -9.96 11.56
CA SER A 309 7.52 -10.21 12.15
C SER A 309 6.38 -9.64 11.32
N GLY A 310 6.58 -8.51 10.65
CA GLY A 310 5.58 -7.85 9.84
C GLY A 310 5.61 -8.20 8.35
N MET A 311 6.38 -9.22 7.93
CA MET A 311 6.59 -9.52 6.51
C MET A 311 5.89 -10.81 6.04
N GLY A 312 5.57 -11.74 6.94
CA GLY A 312 4.94 -13.01 6.57
C GLY A 312 5.74 -13.79 5.52
N THR A 313 5.08 -14.21 4.44
CA THR A 313 5.71 -14.94 3.32
C THR A 313 6.36 -14.02 2.28
N CYS A 314 6.38 -12.69 2.48
CA CYS A 314 7.08 -11.77 1.59
C CYS A 314 8.58 -12.11 1.51
N GLY A 315 9.04 -12.60 0.34
CA GLY A 315 10.40 -13.09 0.18
C GLY A 315 10.83 -14.13 1.21
N PHE A 316 9.88 -14.82 1.84
CA PHE A 316 10.09 -15.74 2.96
C PHE A 316 10.74 -15.09 4.20
N CYS A 317 10.73 -13.76 4.30
CA CYS A 317 11.42 -13.03 5.38
C CYS A 317 10.90 -13.41 6.77
N GLY A 318 9.60 -13.66 6.93
CA GLY A 318 9.02 -14.12 8.19
C GLY A 318 9.57 -15.47 8.62
N GLN A 319 9.61 -16.45 7.70
CA GLN A 319 10.12 -17.80 7.94
C GLN A 319 11.62 -17.80 8.20
N ILE A 320 12.39 -17.00 7.44
CA ILE A 320 13.83 -16.83 7.64
C ILE A 320 14.09 -16.17 8.99
N GLY A 321 13.26 -15.18 9.40
CA GLY A 321 13.35 -14.55 10.72
C GLY A 321 13.13 -15.54 11.86
N VAL A 322 12.12 -16.40 11.75
CA VAL A 322 11.87 -17.49 12.72
C VAL A 322 13.05 -18.46 12.76
N TRP A 323 13.51 -18.95 11.61
CA TRP A 323 14.65 -19.86 11.54
C TRP A 323 15.93 -19.26 12.09
N THR A 324 16.25 -18.01 11.74
CA THR A 324 17.41 -17.29 12.28
C THR A 324 17.31 -17.15 13.80
N GLY A 325 16.10 -16.89 14.32
CA GLY A 325 15.84 -16.88 15.76
C GLY A 325 16.19 -18.22 16.38
N TRP A 326 15.67 -19.32 15.86
CA TRP A 326 15.98 -20.66 16.38
C TRP A 326 17.48 -20.99 16.38
N VAL A 327 18.20 -20.62 15.31
CA VAL A 327 19.65 -20.81 15.24
C VAL A 327 20.37 -20.03 16.34
N ASN A 328 19.96 -18.78 16.57
CA ASN A 328 20.54 -17.96 17.64
C ASN A 328 20.18 -18.50 19.04
N ASP A 329 18.97 -18.98 19.23
CA ASP A 329 18.51 -19.56 20.51
C ASP A 329 19.27 -20.87 20.84
N VAL A 330 19.55 -21.68 19.84
CA VAL A 330 20.41 -22.88 20.00
C VAL A 330 21.85 -22.48 20.30
N ALA A 331 22.40 -21.50 19.59
CA ALA A 331 23.76 -21.02 19.80
C ALA A 331 23.97 -20.38 21.20
N SER A 332 22.93 -19.72 21.73
CA SER A 332 22.95 -19.12 23.08
C SER A 332 22.60 -20.10 24.21
N GLY A 333 22.15 -21.31 23.88
CA GLY A 333 21.69 -22.33 24.84
C GLY A 333 20.26 -22.07 25.36
N ALA A 334 19.53 -21.11 24.81
CA ALA A 334 18.14 -20.88 25.14
C ALA A 334 17.20 -21.98 24.60
N LYS A 335 17.61 -22.69 23.57
CA LYS A 335 16.96 -23.84 22.96
C LYS A 335 17.96 -24.98 22.80
N GLU A 336 17.55 -26.21 23.14
CA GLU A 336 18.46 -27.37 23.03
C GLU A 336 18.75 -27.74 21.56
N ALA A 337 17.73 -27.79 20.73
CA ALA A 337 17.86 -28.12 19.30
C ALA A 337 16.62 -27.65 18.50
N ILE A 338 16.77 -27.48 17.21
CA ILE A 338 15.66 -27.28 16.28
C ILE A 338 15.05 -28.63 15.99
N THR A 339 13.77 -28.82 16.35
CA THR A 339 13.07 -30.11 16.25
C THR A 339 12.24 -30.20 14.96
N THR A 340 11.85 -31.43 14.60
CA THR A 340 10.89 -31.65 13.51
C THR A 340 9.53 -30.98 13.81
N PHE A 341 9.16 -30.85 15.07
CA PHE A 341 7.93 -30.18 15.49
C PHE A 341 7.97 -28.68 15.20
N ASP A 342 9.12 -28.02 15.34
CA ASP A 342 9.31 -26.61 14.99
C ASP A 342 9.09 -26.38 13.49
N TRP A 343 9.69 -27.23 12.65
CA TRP A 343 9.52 -27.17 11.19
C TRP A 343 8.09 -27.48 10.76
N LEU A 344 7.45 -28.45 11.40
CA LEU A 344 6.05 -28.77 11.16
C LEU A 344 5.16 -27.57 11.53
N GLY A 345 5.41 -26.94 12.68
CA GLY A 345 4.71 -25.74 13.14
C GLY A 345 4.86 -24.59 12.13
N LEU A 346 6.09 -24.33 11.68
CA LEU A 346 6.37 -23.30 10.69
C LEU A 346 5.61 -23.55 9.38
N ALA A 347 5.67 -24.79 8.85
CA ALA A 347 5.00 -25.16 7.61
C ALA A 347 3.47 -25.08 7.73
N LEU A 348 2.91 -25.59 8.83
CA LEU A 348 1.47 -25.55 9.06
C LEU A 348 0.95 -24.12 9.26
N ILE A 349 1.60 -23.34 10.11
CA ILE A 349 1.15 -21.98 10.45
C ILE A 349 1.35 -21.02 9.28
N CYS A 350 2.45 -21.11 8.55
CA CYS A 350 2.75 -20.13 7.51
C CYS A 350 2.13 -20.48 6.14
N PHE A 351 1.82 -21.73 5.86
CA PHE A 351 1.39 -22.14 4.52
C PHE A 351 0.10 -22.98 4.51
N VAL A 352 0.09 -24.13 5.21
CA VAL A 352 -0.97 -25.13 5.04
C VAL A 352 -2.28 -24.65 5.64
N LEU A 353 -2.28 -24.23 6.90
CA LEU A 353 -3.50 -23.77 7.58
C LEU A 353 -4.07 -22.48 6.95
N PRO A 354 -3.26 -21.45 6.66
CA PRO A 354 -3.73 -20.29 5.92
C PRO A 354 -4.41 -20.65 4.60
N ALA A 355 -3.80 -21.54 3.81
CA ALA A 355 -4.35 -21.97 2.53
C ALA A 355 -5.70 -22.66 2.70
N ILE A 356 -5.77 -23.67 3.57
CA ILE A 356 -6.99 -24.47 3.77
C ILE A 356 -8.11 -23.63 4.37
N LEU A 357 -7.83 -22.90 5.46
CA LEU A 357 -8.85 -22.10 6.16
C LEU A 357 -9.40 -21.00 5.26
N SER A 358 -8.53 -20.27 4.57
CA SER A 358 -8.97 -19.19 3.67
C SER A 358 -9.79 -19.72 2.50
N LEU A 359 -9.43 -20.88 1.93
CA LEU A 359 -10.24 -21.53 0.88
C LEU A 359 -11.61 -21.93 1.41
N ILE A 360 -11.67 -22.59 2.58
CA ILE A 360 -12.95 -23.03 3.18
C ILE A 360 -13.85 -21.81 3.41
N PHE A 361 -13.35 -20.77 4.06
CA PHE A 361 -14.15 -19.58 4.32
C PHE A 361 -14.53 -18.86 3.04
N CYS A 362 -13.64 -18.78 2.05
CA CYS A 362 -13.95 -18.20 0.75
C CYS A 362 -15.08 -18.95 0.04
N GLU A 363 -15.03 -20.30 0.00
CA GLU A 363 -16.08 -21.09 -0.64
C GLU A 363 -17.44 -20.98 0.10
N ILE A 364 -17.42 -20.84 1.43
CA ILE A 364 -18.63 -20.56 2.21
C ILE A 364 -19.22 -19.21 1.80
N LEU A 365 -18.37 -18.16 1.75
CA LEU A 365 -18.85 -16.81 1.37
C LEU A 365 -19.23 -16.71 -0.11
N ARG A 366 -18.61 -17.50 -1.00
CA ARG A 366 -19.05 -17.64 -2.40
C ARG A 366 -20.44 -18.29 -2.48
N LYS A 367 -20.70 -19.36 -1.73
CA LYS A 367 -22.04 -19.99 -1.66
C LYS A 367 -23.10 -19.05 -1.08
N MET A 368 -22.75 -18.16 -0.17
CA MET A 368 -23.64 -17.14 0.37
C MET A 368 -23.84 -15.94 -0.59
N GLY A 369 -23.15 -15.90 -1.73
CA GLY A 369 -23.21 -14.80 -2.69
C GLY A 369 -22.50 -13.52 -2.24
N TRP A 370 -21.69 -13.57 -1.18
CA TRP A 370 -20.94 -12.42 -0.67
C TRP A 370 -19.66 -12.14 -1.46
N ILE A 371 -19.05 -13.18 -2.02
CA ILE A 371 -17.91 -13.11 -2.93
C ILE A 371 -18.36 -13.65 -4.28
N ARG A 372 -18.22 -12.85 -5.33
CA ARG A 372 -18.62 -13.19 -6.70
C ARG A 372 -17.40 -13.56 -7.54
N GLU A 373 -17.63 -14.12 -8.71
CA GLU A 373 -16.58 -14.33 -9.70
C GLU A 373 -15.94 -12.98 -10.10
N ASN A 374 -14.62 -12.98 -10.24
CA ASN A 374 -13.76 -11.83 -10.52
C ASN A 374 -13.65 -10.77 -9.41
N ASP A 375 -14.26 -10.94 -8.22
CA ASP A 375 -14.03 -10.02 -7.09
C ASP A 375 -12.58 -10.04 -6.60
N LEU A 376 -11.82 -11.11 -6.88
CA LEU A 376 -10.43 -11.30 -6.50
C LEU A 376 -9.45 -11.13 -7.69
N LYS A 377 -9.95 -10.73 -8.87
CA LYS A 377 -9.11 -10.59 -10.05
C LYS A 377 -8.18 -9.40 -9.90
N LEU A 378 -6.90 -9.64 -10.16
CA LEU A 378 -5.85 -8.61 -10.17
C LEU A 378 -5.65 -8.09 -11.60
N ASP A 379 -5.34 -6.82 -11.72
CA ASP A 379 -4.87 -6.19 -12.95
C ASP A 379 -3.33 -6.20 -12.89
N LEU A 380 -2.73 -7.35 -13.27
CA LEU A 380 -1.28 -7.58 -13.28
C LEU A 380 -0.68 -7.36 -14.66
#